data_3487bca9e42b9aa93fe70be138f71744
#
_entry.id   3487bca9e42b9aa93fe70be138f71744
#
_cell.length_a   1.000
_cell.length_b   1.000
_cell.length_c   1.000
_cell.angle_alpha   90.00
_cell.angle_beta   90.00
_cell.angle_gamma   90.00
#
_symmetry.space_group_name_H-M   'P 1'
#
loop_
_entity.id
_entity.type
_entity.pdbx_description
1 polymer ?
#
loop_
_entity_poly.entity_id
_entity_poly.type
_entity_poly.pdbx_seq_one_letter_code
_entity_poly.pdbx_strand_id
1 'polypeptide(L)'
;MNTERPNIVFILSDDQGMWSMGCAGNDEIITPNMDRLANEGMLFNNFFCASPVCSPARASLLTGRIPSQHGVHDWLRDDNKKQEDIEYLKGMKAYTEVLAENGYVCGLSGKWHIGNSAVPQKGFSHWFAHKSGGGPYYNAPIIKNGELYREPRYVTDVITDDAIEFIEEYAGRQPFYLTVGYTAPHAPWLTNHPKEYTDLYKDCPFNSIPKEKEHPDSIYLTKEVAKDVRANLIGYFAAVTAMDANIGRIIDKIEDLGIRENTLIIFTSDNGFSCGHHGFWGKGNGTFPINMYDSSVKVPFIASQPGIIPENKVCDSLVSAYDFMPTLLNYVGIKDYEDDSLPGRSFANALKGLPYEQDDKIVVLDEYGPNRMIRSKEFKYIKRYPYGPDEMYDLVNDPDERNNLLLQDNHNKKASELRYELEVWFNKYVNPDIDGAKEAVYGSGQINLAGLWAKGEVSHSCDDYIKESKNYKPYNLK
;
A
#
# COMPACT_ATOMS: atom_id res chain seq x y z
N MET A 1 -11.66 -12.70 31.37
CA MET A 1 -11.21 -12.08 30.11
C MET A 1 -9.78 -11.67 30.35
N ASN A 2 -8.86 -12.16 29.54
CA ASN A 2 -7.45 -11.83 29.67
C ASN A 2 -7.30 -10.33 29.37
N THR A 3 -6.81 -9.55 30.32
CA THR A 3 -6.63 -8.09 30.21
C THR A 3 -5.28 -7.73 29.54
N GLU A 4 -4.59 -8.73 29.05
CA GLU A 4 -3.32 -8.53 28.35
C GLU A 4 -3.58 -7.98 26.94
N ARG A 5 -2.81 -6.95 26.58
CA ARG A 5 -2.83 -6.39 25.23
C ARG A 5 -2.36 -7.44 24.23
N PRO A 6 -3.04 -7.62 23.08
CA PRO A 6 -2.64 -8.61 22.09
C PRO A 6 -1.29 -8.26 21.45
N ASN A 7 -0.54 -9.27 21.05
CA ASN A 7 0.53 -9.08 20.08
C ASN A 7 -0.06 -8.68 18.72
N ILE A 8 0.72 -8.00 17.88
CA ILE A 8 0.28 -7.56 16.57
C ILE A 8 1.34 -7.97 15.55
N VAL A 9 0.93 -8.73 14.53
CA VAL A 9 1.73 -9.02 13.34
C VAL A 9 1.05 -8.38 12.14
N PHE A 10 1.67 -7.32 11.62
CA PHE A 10 1.22 -6.55 10.48
C PHE A 10 2.02 -6.92 9.24
N ILE A 11 1.41 -7.69 8.35
CA ILE A 11 2.03 -8.17 7.12
C ILE A 11 1.63 -7.23 5.98
N LEU A 12 2.63 -6.62 5.36
CA LEU A 12 2.46 -5.61 4.31
C LEU A 12 3.14 -6.07 3.03
N SER A 13 2.36 -6.41 2.01
CA SER A 13 2.86 -6.68 0.67
C SER A 13 3.11 -5.38 -0.10
N ASP A 14 3.74 -5.48 -1.27
CA ASP A 14 4.14 -4.38 -2.14
C ASP A 14 3.64 -4.63 -3.57
N ASP A 15 2.82 -3.73 -4.10
CA ASP A 15 2.22 -3.87 -5.43
C ASP A 15 1.26 -5.07 -5.57
N GLN A 16 0.35 -5.25 -4.59
CA GLN A 16 -0.65 -6.31 -4.65
C GLN A 16 -2.07 -5.76 -4.71
N GLY A 17 -2.76 -5.98 -5.83
CA GLY A 17 -4.18 -5.67 -5.95
C GLY A 17 -5.07 -6.68 -5.23
N MET A 18 -6.26 -6.25 -4.79
CA MET A 18 -7.27 -7.12 -4.18
C MET A 18 -7.59 -8.36 -5.02
N TRP A 19 -7.54 -8.26 -6.33
CA TRP A 19 -7.82 -9.33 -7.29
C TRP A 19 -6.85 -10.52 -7.22
N SER A 20 -5.69 -10.38 -6.59
CA SER A 20 -4.60 -11.37 -6.61
C SER A 20 -4.57 -12.28 -5.38
N MET A 21 -5.75 -12.77 -4.96
CA MET A 21 -5.92 -13.74 -3.86
C MET A 21 -7.07 -14.71 -4.19
N GLY A 22 -6.95 -15.97 -3.73
CA GLY A 22 -8.01 -16.97 -3.85
C GLY A 22 -9.29 -16.56 -3.13
N CYS A 23 -9.20 -16.11 -1.88
CA CYS A 23 -10.33 -15.60 -1.08
C CYS A 23 -11.01 -14.36 -1.68
N ALA A 24 -10.38 -13.69 -2.64
CA ALA A 24 -10.97 -12.58 -3.41
C ALA A 24 -11.56 -13.03 -4.77
N GLY A 25 -11.61 -14.33 -5.05
CA GLY A 25 -12.24 -14.90 -6.22
C GLY A 25 -11.31 -15.17 -7.41
N ASN A 26 -10.00 -15.14 -7.22
CA ASN A 26 -9.05 -15.56 -8.27
C ASN A 26 -8.70 -17.03 -8.13
N ASP A 27 -9.32 -17.88 -8.97
CA ASP A 27 -9.14 -19.33 -8.95
C ASP A 27 -7.80 -19.82 -9.54
N GLU A 28 -7.03 -18.92 -10.18
CA GLU A 28 -5.75 -19.26 -10.81
C GLU A 28 -4.55 -19.01 -9.91
N ILE A 29 -4.66 -18.11 -8.93
CA ILE A 29 -3.56 -17.79 -8.02
C ILE A 29 -3.63 -18.65 -6.75
N ILE A 30 -2.50 -19.18 -6.31
CA ILE A 30 -2.42 -20.11 -5.18
C ILE A 30 -2.01 -19.36 -3.92
N THR A 31 -2.99 -19.12 -3.03
CA THR A 31 -2.82 -18.36 -1.80
C THR A 31 -3.49 -19.00 -0.58
N PRO A 32 -3.20 -20.29 -0.27
CA PRO A 32 -3.92 -21.01 0.77
C PRO A 32 -3.79 -20.43 2.18
N ASN A 33 -2.71 -19.70 2.47
CA ASN A 33 -2.49 -19.13 3.80
C ASN A 33 -3.19 -17.77 3.97
N MET A 34 -3.26 -16.94 2.93
CA MET A 34 -4.14 -15.76 2.91
C MET A 34 -5.60 -16.17 3.00
N ASP A 35 -5.99 -17.23 2.28
CA ASP A 35 -7.34 -17.80 2.32
C ASP A 35 -7.66 -18.36 3.72
N ARG A 36 -6.69 -19.02 4.36
CA ARG A 36 -6.79 -19.46 5.76
C ARG A 36 -7.03 -18.28 6.70
N LEU A 37 -6.25 -17.19 6.62
CA LEU A 37 -6.45 -16.01 7.44
C LEU A 37 -7.83 -15.37 7.23
N ALA A 38 -8.34 -15.33 5.99
CA ALA A 38 -9.67 -14.84 5.68
C ALA A 38 -10.77 -15.72 6.28
N ASN A 39 -10.60 -17.05 6.24
CA ASN A 39 -11.52 -18.01 6.86
C ASN A 39 -11.50 -17.95 8.39
N GLU A 40 -10.32 -17.76 9.00
CA GLU A 40 -10.13 -17.62 10.44
C GLU A 40 -10.38 -16.19 10.95
N GLY A 41 -10.91 -15.30 10.11
CA GLY A 41 -11.09 -13.90 10.43
C GLY A 41 -12.06 -13.18 9.52
N MET A 42 -11.71 -11.96 9.15
CA MET A 42 -12.52 -11.06 8.35
C MET A 42 -11.76 -10.51 7.15
N LEU A 43 -12.37 -10.64 5.96
CA LEU A 43 -11.93 -10.03 4.72
C LEU A 43 -12.68 -8.72 4.48
N PHE A 44 -12.00 -7.64 4.16
CA PHE A 44 -12.62 -6.39 3.73
C PHE A 44 -12.62 -6.29 2.20
N ASN A 45 -13.80 -6.27 1.60
CA ASN A 45 -13.94 -6.15 0.16
C ASN A 45 -13.60 -4.75 -0.38
N ASN A 46 -13.61 -3.73 0.46
CA ASN A 46 -13.49 -2.33 0.05
C ASN A 46 -12.49 -1.59 0.95
N PHE A 47 -11.27 -2.11 1.05
CA PHE A 47 -10.16 -1.40 1.66
C PHE A 47 -9.30 -0.73 0.56
N PHE A 48 -8.96 0.53 0.76
CA PHE A 48 -8.27 1.36 -0.24
C PHE A 48 -6.98 1.94 0.32
N CYS A 49 -5.93 1.98 -0.48
CA CYS A 49 -4.75 2.79 -0.15
C CYS A 49 -5.11 4.27 -0.12
N ALA A 50 -4.37 5.06 0.63
CA ALA A 50 -4.55 6.52 0.65
C ALA A 50 -3.94 7.20 -0.60
N SER A 51 -2.91 6.57 -1.17
CA SER A 51 -2.25 6.96 -2.40
C SER A 51 -1.75 5.71 -3.14
N PRO A 52 -1.88 5.64 -4.48
CA PRO A 52 -1.51 4.44 -5.24
C PRO A 52 -0.01 4.40 -5.61
N VAL A 53 0.86 4.78 -4.68
CA VAL A 53 2.34 4.75 -4.81
C VAL A 53 2.94 4.38 -3.45
N CYS A 54 4.01 3.55 -3.42
CA CYS A 54 4.52 2.91 -2.22
C CYS A 54 4.82 3.87 -1.06
N SER A 55 5.73 4.85 -1.23
CA SER A 55 6.17 5.70 -0.12
C SER A 55 5.05 6.54 0.48
N PRO A 56 4.20 7.25 -0.31
CA PRO A 56 3.07 7.98 0.25
C PRO A 56 2.03 7.06 0.91
N ALA A 57 1.76 5.88 0.35
CA ALA A 57 0.85 4.92 0.95
C ALA A 57 1.36 4.42 2.32
N ARG A 58 2.64 4.06 2.40
CA ARG A 58 3.28 3.60 3.66
C ARG A 58 3.32 4.70 4.70
N ALA A 59 3.60 5.94 4.32
CA ALA A 59 3.56 7.11 5.21
C ALA A 59 2.14 7.34 5.75
N SER A 60 1.12 7.19 4.90
CA SER A 60 -0.29 7.32 5.30
C SER A 60 -0.73 6.22 6.26
N LEU A 61 -0.40 4.94 5.98
CA LEU A 61 -0.64 3.82 6.89
C LEU A 61 -0.04 4.07 8.28
N LEU A 62 1.21 4.53 8.31
CA LEU A 62 1.97 4.69 9.54
C LEU A 62 1.47 5.86 10.41
N THR A 63 1.01 6.94 9.79
CA THR A 63 0.70 8.21 10.49
C THR A 63 -0.77 8.56 10.54
N GLY A 64 -1.65 7.84 9.82
CA GLY A 64 -3.05 8.20 9.64
C GLY A 64 -3.26 9.50 8.82
N ARG A 65 -2.18 10.08 8.27
CA ARG A 65 -2.20 11.30 7.48
C ARG A 65 -2.24 11.01 5.98
N ILE A 66 -2.64 12.01 5.22
CA ILE A 66 -2.64 11.95 3.75
C ILE A 66 -1.38 12.62 3.17
N PRO A 67 -1.01 12.33 1.90
CA PRO A 67 0.14 12.96 1.24
C PRO A 67 0.21 14.48 1.40
N SER A 68 -0.91 15.18 1.26
CA SER A 68 -1.03 16.63 1.48
C SER A 68 -0.89 17.08 2.95
N GLN A 69 -0.64 16.16 3.89
CA GLN A 69 -0.34 16.46 5.30
C GLN A 69 1.06 16.03 5.68
N HIS A 70 1.54 14.88 5.17
CA HIS A 70 2.86 14.35 5.53
C HIS A 70 3.97 14.70 4.53
N GLY A 71 3.65 15.24 3.35
CA GLY A 71 4.64 15.75 2.39
C GLY A 71 5.43 14.68 1.65
N VAL A 72 5.05 13.40 1.74
CA VAL A 72 5.56 12.34 0.87
C VAL A 72 4.58 12.25 -0.30
N HIS A 73 4.97 12.84 -1.44
CA HIS A 73 4.08 13.02 -2.59
C HIS A 73 4.30 12.00 -3.70
N ASP A 74 5.49 11.37 -3.74
CA ASP A 74 5.86 10.36 -4.73
C ASP A 74 6.75 9.31 -4.07
N TRP A 75 7.11 8.26 -4.81
CA TRP A 75 8.08 7.28 -4.32
C TRP A 75 9.43 7.95 -3.99
N LEU A 76 9.99 7.61 -2.84
CA LEU A 76 11.26 8.18 -2.39
C LEU A 76 12.41 7.46 -3.06
N ARG A 77 13.33 8.21 -3.67
CA ARG A 77 14.49 7.65 -4.36
C ARG A 77 15.60 7.25 -3.39
N ASP A 78 16.20 6.09 -3.64
CA ASP A 78 17.25 5.51 -2.77
C ASP A 78 18.67 5.85 -3.22
N ASP A 79 18.83 6.44 -4.41
CA ASP A 79 20.12 6.70 -5.05
C ASP A 79 20.73 8.06 -4.73
N ASN A 80 20.05 8.88 -3.94
CA ASN A 80 20.52 10.19 -3.54
C ASN A 80 21.06 10.18 -2.10
N LYS A 81 22.37 10.42 -1.92
CA LYS A 81 22.98 10.50 -0.60
C LYS A 81 22.41 11.58 0.32
N LYS A 82 21.84 12.65 -0.26
CA LYS A 82 21.15 13.69 0.53
C LYS A 82 19.88 13.17 1.21
N GLN A 83 19.26 12.12 0.71
CA GLN A 83 18.04 11.55 1.30
C GLN A 83 18.27 10.88 2.65
N GLU A 84 19.48 10.38 2.91
CA GLU A 84 19.82 9.79 4.21
C GLU A 84 19.70 10.80 5.35
N ASP A 85 19.83 12.10 5.05
CA ASP A 85 19.72 13.20 6.01
C ASP A 85 18.30 13.80 6.13
N ILE A 86 17.35 13.37 5.26
CA ILE A 86 15.99 13.91 5.25
C ILE A 86 15.06 13.06 6.11
N GLU A 87 14.53 13.67 7.16
CA GLU A 87 13.49 13.08 8.00
C GLU A 87 12.09 13.49 7.48
N TYR A 88 11.57 12.73 6.52
CA TYR A 88 10.31 13.06 5.83
C TYR A 88 9.11 13.19 6.78
N LEU A 89 9.04 12.39 7.83
CA LEU A 89 7.94 12.38 8.81
C LEU A 89 8.30 13.14 10.11
N LYS A 90 9.18 14.14 10.02
CA LYS A 90 9.61 14.91 11.18
C LYS A 90 8.44 15.63 11.86
N GLY A 91 8.34 15.47 13.18
CA GLY A 91 7.28 16.08 13.97
C GLY A 91 5.91 15.42 13.85
N MET A 92 5.77 14.36 13.03
CA MET A 92 4.53 13.59 12.90
C MET A 92 4.61 12.35 13.79
N LYS A 93 3.57 12.10 14.55
CA LYS A 93 3.45 10.90 15.38
C LYS A 93 3.03 9.71 14.52
N ALA A 94 3.75 8.59 14.69
CA ALA A 94 3.39 7.31 14.09
C ALA A 94 2.67 6.44 15.13
N TYR A 95 1.77 5.55 14.71
CA TYR A 95 1.13 4.64 15.65
C TYR A 95 2.13 3.72 16.36
N THR A 96 3.25 3.39 15.72
CA THR A 96 4.33 2.59 16.32
C THR A 96 5.03 3.31 17.49
N GLU A 97 5.17 4.64 17.42
CA GLU A 97 5.65 5.43 18.55
C GLU A 97 4.64 5.42 19.70
N VAL A 98 3.33 5.51 19.37
CA VAL A 98 2.26 5.41 20.38
C VAL A 98 2.23 4.03 21.03
N LEU A 99 2.39 2.96 20.25
CA LEU A 99 2.48 1.60 20.75
C LEU A 99 3.68 1.41 21.68
N ALA A 100 4.87 1.90 21.26
CA ALA A 100 6.09 1.81 22.06
C ALA A 100 5.96 2.56 23.41
N GLU A 101 5.37 3.76 23.41
CA GLU A 101 5.05 4.52 24.63
C GLU A 101 4.05 3.81 25.54
N ASN A 102 3.28 2.89 24.98
CA ASN A 102 2.32 2.06 25.71
C ASN A 102 2.82 0.65 26.01
N GLY A 103 4.15 0.41 25.95
CA GLY A 103 4.81 -0.81 26.41
C GLY A 103 4.92 -1.92 25.37
N TYR A 104 4.66 -1.65 24.09
CA TYR A 104 4.96 -2.59 23.02
C TYR A 104 6.45 -2.54 22.64
N VAL A 105 7.03 -3.69 22.30
CA VAL A 105 8.26 -3.72 21.52
C VAL A 105 7.87 -3.70 20.05
N CYS A 106 8.40 -2.75 19.29
CA CYS A 106 8.09 -2.59 17.88
C CYS A 106 9.25 -3.07 17.01
N GLY A 107 8.98 -4.02 16.10
CA GLY A 107 9.93 -4.58 15.14
C GLY A 107 9.54 -4.30 13.69
N LEU A 108 10.56 -4.12 12.84
CA LEU A 108 10.45 -4.11 11.39
C LEU A 108 11.34 -5.20 10.80
N SER A 109 10.74 -6.10 10.00
CA SER A 109 11.43 -7.05 9.15
C SER A 109 11.04 -6.78 7.69
N GLY A 110 11.95 -6.23 6.87
CA GLY A 110 11.78 -6.01 5.44
C GLY A 110 11.72 -4.56 4.98
N LYS A 111 10.86 -4.24 4.03
CA LYS A 111 10.80 -2.93 3.35
C LYS A 111 10.28 -1.82 4.27
N TRP A 112 11.09 -0.74 4.41
CA TRP A 112 10.69 0.52 5.03
C TRP A 112 10.14 1.52 4.01
N HIS A 113 11.00 2.01 3.14
CA HIS A 113 10.72 2.91 2.01
C HIS A 113 10.05 4.26 2.40
N ILE A 114 10.32 4.76 3.60
CA ILE A 114 9.91 6.10 4.05
C ILE A 114 11.17 6.88 4.50
N GLY A 115 12.10 7.09 3.56
CA GLY A 115 13.38 7.75 3.81
C GLY A 115 14.48 6.77 4.24
N ASN A 116 15.39 7.22 5.11
CA ASN A 116 16.59 6.49 5.48
C ASN A 116 16.29 5.11 6.10
N SER A 117 16.66 4.03 5.40
CA SER A 117 16.53 2.65 5.89
C SER A 117 17.71 2.17 6.76
N ALA A 118 18.77 3.00 6.91
CA ALA A 118 19.98 2.58 7.64
C ALA A 118 19.81 2.54 9.16
N VAL A 119 18.82 3.24 9.69
CA VAL A 119 18.59 3.39 11.13
C VAL A 119 17.14 3.17 11.51
N PRO A 120 16.87 2.60 12.70
CA PRO A 120 15.51 2.49 13.23
C PRO A 120 14.84 3.86 13.33
N GLN A 121 13.56 3.93 13.00
CA GLN A 121 12.75 5.13 13.02
C GLN A 121 11.40 4.88 13.68
N LYS A 122 10.71 5.95 14.08
CA LYS A 122 9.28 5.92 14.45
C LYS A 122 8.89 4.86 15.48
N GLY A 123 9.67 4.74 16.56
CA GLY A 123 9.36 3.84 17.67
C GLY A 123 9.79 2.38 17.48
N PHE A 124 10.37 2.03 16.34
CA PHE A 124 10.93 0.72 16.12
C PHE A 124 12.24 0.53 16.91
N SER A 125 12.40 -0.61 17.59
CA SER A 125 13.61 -1.00 18.31
C SER A 125 14.32 -2.20 17.70
N HIS A 126 13.58 -3.11 17.01
CA HIS A 126 14.16 -4.12 16.15
C HIS A 126 14.10 -3.65 14.70
N TRP A 127 15.21 -3.82 13.95
CA TRP A 127 15.32 -3.26 12.61
C TRP A 127 16.13 -4.16 11.68
N PHE A 128 15.41 -4.86 10.82
CA PHE A 128 15.94 -5.62 9.70
C PHE A 128 15.31 -5.05 8.43
N ALA A 129 16.06 -4.22 7.69
CA ALA A 129 15.47 -3.41 6.64
C ALA A 129 16.03 -3.76 5.25
N HIS A 130 15.14 -3.92 4.26
CA HIS A 130 15.52 -3.82 2.86
C HIS A 130 15.96 -2.37 2.58
N LYS A 131 17.13 -2.17 1.96
CA LYS A 131 17.68 -0.82 1.77
C LYS A 131 16.78 0.04 0.90
N SER A 132 16.21 -0.55 -0.16
CA SER A 132 15.54 0.14 -1.25
C SER A 132 14.03 -0.11 -1.26
N GLY A 133 13.30 0.68 -2.05
CA GLY A 133 11.87 0.52 -2.29
C GLY A 133 11.48 -0.74 -3.07
N GLY A 134 12.43 -1.38 -3.72
CA GLY A 134 12.30 -2.64 -4.44
C GLY A 134 13.68 -3.14 -4.85
N GLY A 135 13.78 -4.26 -5.53
CA GLY A 135 15.07 -4.76 -5.99
C GLY A 135 15.06 -6.26 -6.28
N PRO A 136 16.25 -6.84 -6.53
CA PRO A 136 16.35 -8.26 -6.82
C PRO A 136 15.94 -9.09 -5.61
N TYR A 137 15.30 -10.24 -5.87
CA TYR A 137 14.91 -11.18 -4.82
C TYR A 137 16.06 -12.04 -4.30
N TYR A 138 17.13 -12.15 -5.09
CA TYR A 138 18.42 -12.73 -4.67
C TYR A 138 19.49 -11.65 -4.69
N ASN A 139 20.47 -11.75 -3.80
CA ASN A 139 21.47 -10.72 -3.56
C ASN A 139 20.84 -9.35 -3.20
N ALA A 140 19.73 -9.40 -2.48
CA ALA A 140 19.01 -8.21 -2.04
C ALA A 140 19.89 -7.34 -1.10
N PRO A 141 19.80 -6.01 -1.18
CA PRO A 141 20.51 -5.13 -0.27
C PRO A 141 19.77 -5.05 1.07
N ILE A 142 20.33 -5.65 2.12
CA ILE A 142 19.75 -5.70 3.46
C ILE A 142 20.60 -4.92 4.44
N ILE A 143 19.95 -4.26 5.39
CA ILE A 143 20.55 -3.57 6.53
C ILE A 143 20.15 -4.33 7.80
N LYS A 144 21.14 -4.87 8.51
CA LYS A 144 20.99 -5.49 9.82
C LYS A 144 22.03 -4.91 10.77
N ASN A 145 21.60 -4.46 11.95
CA ASN A 145 22.48 -3.82 12.95
C ASN A 145 23.25 -2.59 12.40
N GLY A 146 22.64 -1.83 11.50
CA GLY A 146 23.24 -0.65 10.86
C GLY A 146 24.22 -0.96 9.73
N GLU A 147 24.47 -2.23 9.42
CA GLU A 147 25.39 -2.64 8.37
C GLU A 147 24.66 -3.10 7.12
N LEU A 148 25.04 -2.56 5.96
CA LEU A 148 24.52 -2.96 4.65
C LEU A 148 25.31 -4.17 4.14
N TYR A 149 24.59 -5.24 3.77
CA TYR A 149 25.16 -6.40 3.09
C TYR A 149 24.29 -6.89 1.94
N ARG A 150 24.79 -7.80 1.12
CA ARG A 150 24.03 -8.47 0.06
C ARG A 150 23.62 -9.85 0.55
N GLU A 151 22.31 -10.08 0.66
CA GLU A 151 21.74 -11.35 1.08
C GLU A 151 21.60 -12.29 -0.14
N PRO A 152 22.34 -13.39 -0.22
CA PRO A 152 22.31 -14.28 -1.38
C PRO A 152 21.04 -15.12 -1.49
N ARG A 153 20.36 -15.38 -0.37
CA ARG A 153 19.12 -16.17 -0.33
C ARG A 153 17.94 -15.40 -0.89
N TYR A 154 16.85 -16.08 -1.10
CA TYR A 154 15.59 -15.48 -1.52
C TYR A 154 15.07 -14.53 -0.44
N VAL A 155 14.91 -13.25 -0.75
CA VAL A 155 14.69 -12.19 0.25
C VAL A 155 13.37 -12.37 1.00
N THR A 156 12.34 -12.94 0.38
CA THR A 156 11.05 -13.21 1.03
C THR A 156 11.22 -14.19 2.19
N ASP A 157 12.04 -15.25 2.01
CA ASP A 157 12.34 -16.21 3.07
C ASP A 157 13.13 -15.57 4.20
N VAL A 158 14.10 -14.72 3.86
CA VAL A 158 14.97 -14.06 4.84
C VAL A 158 14.22 -13.05 5.71
N ILE A 159 13.31 -12.29 5.11
CA ILE A 159 12.41 -11.40 5.86
C ILE A 159 11.55 -12.21 6.83
N THR A 160 11.07 -13.38 6.40
CA THR A 160 10.28 -14.29 7.23
C THR A 160 11.09 -14.91 8.36
N ASP A 161 12.34 -15.33 8.08
CA ASP A 161 13.24 -15.87 9.09
C ASP A 161 13.48 -14.85 10.23
N ASP A 162 13.81 -13.60 9.88
CA ASP A 162 14.01 -12.52 10.86
C ASP A 162 12.71 -12.19 11.63
N ALA A 163 11.57 -12.20 10.94
CA ALA A 163 10.27 -12.01 11.59
C ALA A 163 9.97 -13.12 12.62
N ILE A 164 10.28 -14.37 12.28
CA ILE A 164 10.11 -15.51 13.18
C ILE A 164 11.09 -15.41 14.38
N GLU A 165 12.36 -15.05 14.15
CA GLU A 165 13.34 -14.81 15.24
C GLU A 165 12.80 -13.75 16.21
N PHE A 166 12.23 -12.65 15.73
CA PHE A 166 11.63 -11.62 16.56
C PHE A 166 10.43 -12.14 17.35
N ILE A 167 9.53 -12.88 16.71
CA ILE A 167 8.36 -13.46 17.41
C ILE A 167 8.81 -14.41 18.53
N GLU A 168 9.77 -15.29 18.29
CA GLU A 168 10.34 -16.21 19.30
C GLU A 168 10.98 -15.47 20.46
N GLU A 169 11.65 -14.35 20.20
CA GLU A 169 12.30 -13.56 21.23
C GLU A 169 11.28 -12.94 22.21
N TYR A 170 10.15 -12.44 21.70
CA TYR A 170 9.20 -11.67 22.53
C TYR A 170 7.94 -12.43 22.95
N ALA A 171 7.65 -13.60 22.37
CA ALA A 171 6.49 -14.42 22.73
C ALA A 171 6.44 -14.73 24.24
N GLY A 172 5.32 -14.40 24.88
CA GLY A 172 5.11 -14.65 26.31
C GLY A 172 5.93 -13.78 27.27
N ARG A 173 6.71 -12.82 26.78
CA ARG A 173 7.51 -11.90 27.61
C ARG A 173 6.85 -10.54 27.77
N GLN A 174 6.42 -9.94 26.66
CA GLN A 174 5.72 -8.65 26.63
C GLN A 174 4.99 -8.48 25.31
N PRO A 175 3.97 -7.61 25.24
CA PRO A 175 3.28 -7.39 23.98
C PRO A 175 4.23 -6.80 22.92
N PHE A 176 4.13 -7.30 21.70
CA PHE A 176 4.93 -6.83 20.59
C PHE A 176 4.07 -6.41 19.40
N TYR A 177 4.61 -5.52 18.62
CA TYR A 177 4.16 -5.14 17.29
C TYR A 177 5.27 -5.45 16.28
N LEU A 178 4.95 -6.21 15.25
CA LEU A 178 5.89 -6.54 14.17
C LEU A 178 5.30 -6.14 12.82
N THR A 179 6.02 -5.28 12.07
CA THR A 179 5.79 -5.10 10.63
C THR A 179 6.63 -6.12 9.85
N VAL A 180 5.97 -6.99 9.09
CA VAL A 180 6.60 -7.85 8.09
C VAL A 180 6.39 -7.20 6.72
N GLY A 181 7.34 -6.38 6.29
CA GLY A 181 7.27 -5.61 5.06
C GLY A 181 7.88 -6.38 3.89
N TYR A 182 7.11 -7.18 3.18
CA TYR A 182 7.61 -7.87 2.01
C TYR A 182 7.89 -6.90 0.86
N THR A 183 8.88 -7.22 0.02
CA THR A 183 9.04 -6.60 -1.30
C THR A 183 8.19 -7.32 -2.36
N ALA A 184 7.70 -8.51 -2.07
CA ALA A 184 6.80 -9.27 -2.93
C ALA A 184 5.38 -8.63 -2.94
N PRO A 185 4.69 -8.68 -4.10
CA PRO A 185 5.11 -9.15 -5.41
C PRO A 185 5.71 -8.07 -6.35
N HIS A 186 6.31 -6.98 -5.84
CA HIS A 186 6.95 -5.94 -6.65
C HIS A 186 7.97 -6.52 -7.66
N ALA A 187 8.11 -5.88 -8.82
CA ALA A 187 9.13 -6.25 -9.80
C ALA A 187 10.56 -6.24 -9.19
N PRO A 188 11.50 -7.04 -9.73
CA PRO A 188 11.51 -7.77 -11.01
C PRO A 188 10.96 -9.20 -10.92
N TRP A 189 10.27 -9.66 -11.95
CA TRP A 189 9.64 -11.00 -11.97
C TRP A 189 10.46 -12.04 -12.71
N LEU A 190 11.15 -11.65 -13.78
CA LEU A 190 11.90 -12.56 -14.62
C LEU A 190 13.14 -13.10 -13.89
N THR A 191 13.27 -14.44 -13.83
CA THR A 191 14.42 -15.15 -13.24
C THR A 191 14.73 -14.81 -11.77
N ASN A 192 13.75 -14.27 -11.04
CA ASN A 192 13.93 -13.80 -9.66
C ASN A 192 13.16 -14.62 -8.61
N HIS A 193 12.46 -15.67 -9.01
CA HIS A 193 11.65 -16.48 -8.08
C HIS A 193 12.08 -17.96 -8.11
N PRO A 194 11.93 -18.68 -6.98
CA PRO A 194 12.27 -20.10 -6.90
C PRO A 194 11.49 -20.92 -7.92
N LYS A 195 12.17 -21.89 -8.51
CA LYS A 195 11.60 -22.75 -9.57
C LYS A 195 10.36 -23.51 -9.13
N GLU A 196 10.29 -23.90 -7.87
CA GLU A 196 9.15 -24.58 -7.27
C GLU A 196 7.85 -23.77 -7.38
N TYR A 197 7.92 -22.43 -7.25
CA TYR A 197 6.75 -21.57 -7.41
C TYR A 197 6.48 -21.21 -8.87
N THR A 198 7.49 -20.96 -9.69
CA THR A 198 7.29 -20.67 -11.12
C THR A 198 6.76 -21.86 -11.90
N ASP A 199 7.14 -23.09 -11.54
CA ASP A 199 6.64 -24.31 -12.17
C ASP A 199 5.13 -24.53 -11.95
N LEU A 200 4.55 -24.00 -10.87
CA LEU A 200 3.10 -24.06 -10.63
C LEU A 200 2.29 -23.35 -11.72
N TYR A 201 2.89 -22.35 -12.35
CA TYR A 201 2.19 -21.48 -13.32
C TYR A 201 2.63 -21.68 -14.76
N LYS A 202 3.51 -22.63 -15.05
CA LYS A 202 4.01 -22.86 -16.41
C LYS A 202 2.91 -23.19 -17.42
N ASP A 203 1.84 -23.87 -16.98
CA ASP A 203 0.69 -24.26 -17.80
C ASP A 203 -0.58 -23.44 -17.47
N CYS A 204 -0.50 -22.44 -16.58
CA CYS A 204 -1.62 -21.59 -16.21
C CYS A 204 -2.12 -20.77 -17.42
N PRO A 205 -3.42 -20.75 -17.73
CA PRO A 205 -3.95 -20.00 -18.85
C PRO A 205 -4.05 -18.49 -18.61
N PHE A 206 -3.98 -18.03 -17.33
CA PHE A 206 -4.14 -16.63 -16.91
C PHE A 206 -5.43 -15.99 -17.43
N ASN A 207 -6.56 -16.71 -17.31
CA ASN A 207 -7.88 -16.21 -17.72
C ASN A 207 -8.40 -15.12 -16.79
N SER A 208 -7.92 -15.10 -15.54
CA SER A 208 -8.21 -14.06 -14.56
C SER A 208 -7.58 -12.70 -14.90
N ILE A 209 -6.63 -12.68 -15.83
CA ILE A 209 -5.95 -11.45 -16.29
C ILE A 209 -6.57 -10.98 -17.59
N PRO A 210 -7.12 -9.75 -17.63
CA PRO A 210 -7.74 -9.22 -18.84
C PRO A 210 -6.72 -8.99 -19.95
N LYS A 211 -7.12 -9.29 -21.18
CA LYS A 211 -6.32 -9.05 -22.40
C LYS A 211 -6.84 -7.80 -23.09
N GLU A 212 -6.31 -6.65 -22.72
CA GLU A 212 -6.77 -5.37 -23.20
C GLU A 212 -5.77 -4.70 -24.12
N LYS A 213 -6.28 -3.76 -24.93
CA LYS A 213 -5.43 -2.89 -25.76
C LYS A 213 -4.59 -2.01 -24.83
N GLU A 214 -3.33 -1.76 -25.20
CA GLU A 214 -2.43 -0.87 -24.44
C GLU A 214 -3.11 0.46 -24.12
N HIS A 215 -3.05 0.86 -22.83
CA HIS A 215 -3.56 2.14 -22.37
C HIS A 215 -2.81 3.29 -23.05
N PRO A 216 -3.49 4.33 -23.55
CA PRO A 216 -2.84 5.42 -24.30
C PRO A 216 -1.77 6.16 -23.49
N ASP A 217 -1.94 6.20 -22.17
CA ASP A 217 -1.05 6.90 -21.25
C ASP A 217 -0.13 5.94 -20.47
N SER A 218 0.00 4.67 -20.91
CA SER A 218 0.89 3.69 -20.28
C SER A 218 2.35 4.15 -20.32
N ILE A 219 3.10 3.83 -19.25
CA ILE A 219 4.52 4.19 -19.17
C ILE A 219 5.44 2.99 -19.46
N TYR A 220 6.73 3.19 -19.25
CA TYR A 220 7.82 2.27 -19.55
C TYR A 220 7.59 0.80 -19.13
N LEU A 221 7.08 0.53 -17.91
CA LEU A 221 6.91 -0.84 -17.41
C LEU A 221 6.00 -1.68 -18.32
N THR A 222 4.93 -1.11 -18.83
CA THR A 222 4.02 -1.78 -19.78
C THR A 222 4.78 -2.26 -21.02
N LYS A 223 5.66 -1.43 -21.57
CA LYS A 223 6.47 -1.76 -22.75
C LYS A 223 7.53 -2.82 -22.46
N GLU A 224 8.14 -2.78 -21.29
CA GLU A 224 9.10 -3.81 -20.87
C GLU A 224 8.43 -5.17 -20.70
N VAL A 225 7.29 -5.21 -20.04
CA VAL A 225 6.50 -6.44 -19.82
C VAL A 225 5.96 -6.99 -21.15
N ALA A 226 5.59 -6.14 -22.10
CA ALA A 226 5.10 -6.54 -23.42
C ALA A 226 6.10 -7.41 -24.20
N LYS A 227 7.39 -7.41 -23.85
CA LYS A 227 8.42 -8.26 -24.46
C LYS A 227 8.20 -9.75 -24.17
N ASP A 228 7.67 -10.07 -22.98
CA ASP A 228 7.26 -11.43 -22.59
C ASP A 228 6.22 -11.37 -21.47
N VAL A 229 4.98 -11.12 -21.84
CA VAL A 229 3.86 -10.99 -20.89
C VAL A 229 3.69 -12.26 -20.07
N ARG A 230 3.81 -13.45 -20.73
CA ARG A 230 3.60 -14.72 -20.04
C ARG A 230 4.64 -14.96 -18.94
N ALA A 231 5.92 -14.76 -19.22
CA ALA A 231 6.96 -14.95 -18.22
C ALA A 231 6.82 -13.96 -17.05
N ASN A 232 6.40 -12.73 -17.31
CA ASN A 232 6.12 -11.75 -16.24
C ASN A 232 4.91 -12.15 -15.40
N LEU A 233 3.83 -12.69 -15.99
CA LEU A 233 2.69 -13.22 -15.24
C LEU A 233 3.10 -14.41 -14.36
N ILE A 234 3.86 -15.36 -14.91
CA ILE A 234 4.41 -16.49 -14.13
C ILE A 234 5.18 -15.96 -12.92
N GLY A 235 6.05 -14.97 -13.11
CA GLY A 235 6.85 -14.41 -12.04
C GLY A 235 6.03 -13.65 -10.99
N TYR A 236 5.03 -12.85 -11.40
CA TYR A 236 4.14 -12.15 -10.47
C TYR A 236 3.33 -13.13 -9.61
N PHE A 237 2.70 -14.13 -10.22
CA PHE A 237 1.92 -15.16 -9.52
C PHE A 237 2.82 -16.00 -8.59
N ALA A 238 4.03 -16.37 -9.05
CA ALA A 238 5.01 -17.08 -8.23
C ALA A 238 5.48 -16.24 -7.03
N ALA A 239 5.66 -14.93 -7.20
CA ALA A 239 6.01 -14.02 -6.10
C ALA A 239 4.92 -13.97 -5.02
N VAL A 240 3.64 -13.90 -5.43
CA VAL A 240 2.50 -13.91 -4.51
C VAL A 240 2.43 -15.26 -3.77
N THR A 241 2.55 -16.39 -4.48
CA THR A 241 2.50 -17.73 -3.87
C THR A 241 3.69 -17.99 -2.93
N ALA A 242 4.89 -17.54 -3.29
CA ALA A 242 6.06 -17.65 -2.42
C ALA A 242 5.88 -16.81 -1.13
N MET A 243 5.30 -15.64 -1.24
CA MET A 243 4.97 -14.81 -0.08
C MET A 243 3.87 -15.47 0.77
N ASP A 244 2.84 -16.02 0.15
CA ASP A 244 1.77 -16.74 0.85
C ASP A 244 2.32 -17.93 1.66
N ALA A 245 3.22 -18.73 1.07
CA ALA A 245 3.89 -19.82 1.78
C ALA A 245 4.67 -19.32 3.02
N ASN A 246 5.32 -18.17 2.91
CA ASN A 246 6.04 -17.52 4.00
C ASN A 246 5.10 -16.93 5.07
N ILE A 247 3.93 -16.42 4.69
CA ILE A 247 2.86 -16.05 5.63
C ILE A 247 2.42 -17.27 6.43
N GLY A 248 2.28 -18.44 5.79
CA GLY A 248 1.98 -19.72 6.46
C GLY A 248 3.00 -20.05 7.54
N ARG A 249 4.30 -19.90 7.27
CA ARG A 249 5.38 -20.13 8.25
C ARG A 249 5.24 -19.24 9.50
N ILE A 250 4.83 -17.98 9.32
CA ILE A 250 4.59 -17.05 10.45
C ILE A 250 3.38 -17.51 11.27
N ILE A 251 2.26 -17.85 10.61
CA ILE A 251 1.05 -18.32 11.28
C ILE A 251 1.35 -19.59 12.08
N ASP A 252 1.99 -20.58 11.47
CA ASP A 252 2.34 -21.85 12.10
C ASP A 252 3.27 -21.63 13.30
N LYS A 253 4.25 -20.70 13.22
CA LYS A 253 5.11 -20.36 14.35
C LYS A 253 4.33 -19.76 15.53
N ILE A 254 3.38 -18.87 15.25
CA ILE A 254 2.51 -18.24 16.26
C ILE A 254 1.65 -19.31 16.96
N GLU A 255 1.18 -20.31 16.23
CA GLU A 255 0.44 -21.45 16.76
C GLU A 255 1.33 -22.37 17.60
N ASP A 256 2.50 -22.74 17.10
CA ASP A 256 3.48 -23.58 17.79
C ASP A 256 3.90 -22.99 19.16
N LEU A 257 3.96 -21.66 19.23
CA LEU A 257 4.26 -20.93 20.46
C LEU A 257 3.06 -20.78 21.39
N GLY A 258 1.86 -21.22 20.98
CA GLY A 258 0.64 -21.16 21.76
C GLY A 258 0.12 -19.73 22.02
N ILE A 259 0.47 -18.76 21.16
CA ILE A 259 0.07 -17.36 21.31
C ILE A 259 -0.96 -16.88 20.27
N ARG A 260 -1.55 -17.79 19.47
CA ARG A 260 -2.45 -17.44 18.35
C ARG A 260 -3.69 -16.65 18.82
N GLU A 261 -4.33 -17.04 19.93
CA GLU A 261 -5.50 -16.34 20.47
C GLU A 261 -5.19 -14.92 20.96
N ASN A 262 -3.95 -14.71 21.42
CA ASN A 262 -3.48 -13.39 21.87
C ASN A 262 -2.68 -12.63 20.80
N THR A 263 -2.83 -12.98 19.53
CA THR A 263 -2.12 -12.32 18.43
C THR A 263 -3.09 -11.90 17.32
N LEU A 264 -3.17 -10.59 17.10
CA LEU A 264 -3.84 -10.00 15.95
C LEU A 264 -2.91 -10.10 14.75
N ILE A 265 -3.32 -10.84 13.71
CA ILE A 265 -2.62 -10.90 12.43
C ILE A 265 -3.41 -10.07 11.43
N ILE A 266 -2.74 -9.13 10.77
CA ILE A 266 -3.29 -8.29 9.70
C ILE A 266 -2.45 -8.48 8.45
N PHE A 267 -3.11 -8.73 7.32
CA PHE A 267 -2.51 -8.75 5.99
C PHE A 267 -3.11 -7.64 5.14
N THR A 268 -2.25 -6.83 4.50
CA THR A 268 -2.66 -5.80 3.54
C THR A 268 -1.54 -5.51 2.53
N SER A 269 -1.82 -4.65 1.54
CA SER A 269 -0.83 -4.12 0.60
C SER A 269 -0.72 -2.60 0.73
N ASP A 270 0.43 -2.05 0.37
CA ASP A 270 0.62 -0.59 0.34
C ASP A 270 -0.17 0.07 -0.80
N ASN A 271 -0.21 -0.53 -1.97
CA ASN A 271 -1.05 -0.13 -3.11
C ASN A 271 -1.44 -1.33 -3.95
N GLY A 272 -2.43 -1.14 -4.83
CA GLY A 272 -2.83 -2.12 -5.81
C GLY A 272 -1.84 -2.22 -6.97
N PHE A 273 -2.11 -3.14 -7.90
CA PHE A 273 -1.30 -3.34 -9.10
C PHE A 273 -2.14 -3.88 -10.26
N SER A 274 -1.87 -3.41 -11.46
CA SER A 274 -2.47 -3.88 -12.71
C SER A 274 -1.49 -4.76 -13.46
N CYS A 275 -1.89 -6.00 -13.77
CA CYS A 275 -1.15 -6.92 -14.64
C CYS A 275 -1.81 -6.99 -16.03
N GLY A 276 -2.13 -5.84 -16.62
CA GLY A 276 -2.86 -5.75 -17.89
C GLY A 276 -4.29 -5.22 -17.77
N HIS A 277 -4.81 -5.03 -16.57
CA HIS A 277 -6.07 -4.32 -16.34
C HIS A 277 -5.97 -2.92 -16.95
N HIS A 278 -6.99 -2.50 -17.68
CA HIS A 278 -7.01 -1.26 -18.46
C HIS A 278 -5.86 -1.13 -19.48
N GLY A 279 -5.21 -2.26 -19.85
CA GLY A 279 -4.14 -2.28 -20.84
C GLY A 279 -2.80 -1.73 -20.37
N PHE A 280 -2.54 -1.66 -19.05
CA PHE A 280 -1.24 -1.25 -18.53
C PHE A 280 -0.72 -2.19 -17.43
N TRP A 281 0.58 -2.11 -17.16
CA TRP A 281 1.24 -2.76 -16.05
C TRP A 281 1.76 -1.70 -15.10
N GLY A 282 1.40 -1.85 -13.83
CA GLY A 282 1.79 -0.89 -12.81
C GLY A 282 0.67 -0.58 -11.82
N LYS A 283 0.94 0.34 -10.96
CA LYS A 283 0.04 0.94 -9.98
C LYS A 283 -0.44 2.32 -10.45
N GLY A 284 -0.76 3.25 -9.56
CA GLY A 284 -1.20 4.59 -9.97
C GLY A 284 -0.27 5.25 -10.97
N ASN A 285 1.04 5.20 -10.71
CA ASN A 285 2.07 5.70 -11.63
C ASN A 285 2.41 4.76 -12.78
N GLY A 286 1.63 3.72 -13.04
CA GLY A 286 1.69 2.89 -14.25
C GLY A 286 1.18 3.61 -15.50
N THR A 287 0.50 4.74 -15.32
CA THR A 287 0.11 5.68 -16.38
C THR A 287 0.54 7.10 -16.01
N PHE A 288 0.65 7.97 -17.02
CA PHE A 288 0.77 9.40 -16.77
C PHE A 288 -0.14 10.19 -17.72
N PRO A 289 -1.16 10.91 -17.22
CA PRO A 289 -1.47 11.19 -15.79
C PRO A 289 -1.72 9.94 -14.95
N ILE A 290 -1.43 10.05 -13.64
CA ILE A 290 -1.60 8.95 -12.67
C ILE A 290 -3.05 8.48 -12.67
N ASN A 291 -3.26 7.15 -12.65
CA ASN A 291 -4.60 6.57 -12.61
C ASN A 291 -5.08 6.29 -11.17
N MET A 292 -6.42 6.17 -11.03
CA MET A 292 -7.10 5.81 -9.80
C MET A 292 -8.07 4.63 -10.01
N TYR A 293 -7.75 3.72 -10.93
CA TYR A 293 -8.55 2.51 -11.14
C TYR A 293 -8.55 1.61 -9.90
N ASP A 294 -9.63 0.89 -9.66
CA ASP A 294 -9.73 -0.02 -8.51
C ASP A 294 -8.57 -1.03 -8.46
N SER A 295 -8.05 -1.48 -9.59
CA SER A 295 -6.85 -2.33 -9.66
C SER A 295 -5.61 -1.69 -9.05
N SER A 296 -5.50 -0.36 -9.04
CA SER A 296 -4.39 0.41 -8.47
C SER A 296 -4.62 0.89 -7.04
N VAL A 297 -5.89 1.13 -6.66
CA VAL A 297 -6.21 1.76 -5.36
C VAL A 297 -6.87 0.82 -4.35
N LYS A 298 -7.52 -0.26 -4.81
CA LYS A 298 -8.18 -1.24 -3.95
C LYS A 298 -7.21 -2.35 -3.60
N VAL A 299 -6.94 -2.50 -2.31
CA VAL A 299 -5.92 -3.41 -1.79
C VAL A 299 -6.52 -4.48 -0.90
N PRO A 300 -5.86 -5.65 -0.73
CA PRO A 300 -6.27 -6.64 0.26
C PRO A 300 -6.31 -6.05 1.65
N PHE A 301 -7.26 -6.48 2.48
CA PHE A 301 -7.21 -6.31 3.92
C PHE A 301 -7.89 -7.49 4.59
N ILE A 302 -7.11 -8.27 5.34
CA ILE A 302 -7.56 -9.40 6.13
C ILE A 302 -7.11 -9.17 7.57
N ALA A 303 -7.99 -9.39 8.54
CA ALA A 303 -7.64 -9.35 9.96
C ALA A 303 -8.17 -10.60 10.66
N SER A 304 -7.33 -11.22 11.48
CA SER A 304 -7.69 -12.43 12.21
C SER A 304 -7.09 -12.41 13.62
N GLN A 305 -7.96 -12.61 14.61
CA GLN A 305 -7.62 -12.93 16.00
C GLN A 305 -8.71 -13.84 16.56
N PRO A 306 -8.43 -15.13 16.78
CA PRO A 306 -9.42 -16.08 17.25
C PRO A 306 -10.12 -15.64 18.54
N GLY A 307 -11.43 -15.82 18.60
CA GLY A 307 -12.24 -15.42 19.75
C GLY A 307 -12.56 -13.93 19.88
N ILE A 308 -11.94 -13.06 19.07
CA ILE A 308 -12.19 -11.61 19.07
C ILE A 308 -12.76 -11.14 17.74
N ILE A 309 -12.13 -11.51 16.62
CA ILE A 309 -12.60 -11.22 15.26
C ILE A 309 -13.46 -12.40 14.81
N PRO A 310 -14.72 -12.18 14.35
CA PRO A 310 -15.56 -13.25 13.87
C PRO A 310 -14.95 -13.95 12.64
N GLU A 311 -14.97 -15.27 12.66
CA GLU A 311 -14.46 -16.12 11.58
C GLU A 311 -15.35 -16.08 10.33
N ASN A 312 -14.75 -16.26 9.16
CA ASN A 312 -15.40 -16.38 7.85
C ASN A 312 -16.39 -15.22 7.59
N LYS A 313 -15.94 -14.00 7.84
CA LYS A 313 -16.74 -12.78 7.61
C LYS A 313 -16.18 -11.94 6.49
N VAL A 314 -17.09 -11.34 5.76
CA VAL A 314 -16.79 -10.33 4.73
C VAL A 314 -17.39 -9.01 5.18
N CYS A 315 -16.58 -7.95 5.11
CA CYS A 315 -16.99 -6.58 5.38
C CYS A 315 -16.99 -5.77 4.08
N ASP A 316 -18.17 -5.23 3.70
CA ASP A 316 -18.35 -4.44 2.49
C ASP A 316 -18.30 -2.92 2.73
N SER A 317 -17.85 -2.50 3.90
CA SER A 317 -17.70 -1.08 4.21
C SER A 317 -16.53 -0.46 3.44
N LEU A 318 -16.69 0.80 3.07
CA LEU A 318 -15.60 1.58 2.51
C LEU A 318 -14.64 1.99 3.64
N VAL A 319 -13.38 1.62 3.51
CA VAL A 319 -12.32 1.88 4.49
C VAL A 319 -11.05 2.31 3.76
N SER A 320 -10.34 3.28 4.31
CA SER A 320 -9.07 3.76 3.77
C SER A 320 -7.88 3.42 4.69
N ALA A 321 -6.69 3.38 4.10
CA ALA A 321 -5.45 3.21 4.82
C ALA A 321 -5.20 4.29 5.89
N TYR A 322 -5.72 5.50 5.74
CA TYR A 322 -5.65 6.54 6.78
C TYR A 322 -6.55 6.25 8.00
N ASP A 323 -7.51 5.32 7.89
CA ASP A 323 -8.33 4.84 9.02
C ASP A 323 -7.57 3.81 9.88
N PHE A 324 -6.43 3.30 9.39
CA PHE A 324 -5.70 2.22 10.04
C PHE A 324 -5.13 2.63 11.40
N MET A 325 -4.45 3.77 11.50
CA MET A 325 -3.89 4.24 12.77
C MET A 325 -4.93 4.40 13.88
N PRO A 326 -6.04 5.15 13.72
CA PRO A 326 -7.07 5.25 14.76
C PRO A 326 -7.72 3.90 15.06
N THR A 327 -7.83 3.00 14.07
CA THR A 327 -8.38 1.67 14.26
C THR A 327 -7.49 0.79 15.13
N LEU A 328 -6.20 0.72 14.80
CA LEU A 328 -5.26 -0.12 15.54
C LEU A 328 -5.14 0.32 16.99
N LEU A 329 -4.98 1.62 17.24
CA LEU A 329 -4.89 2.16 18.59
C LEU A 329 -6.17 1.90 19.42
N ASN A 330 -7.34 2.09 18.80
CA ASN A 330 -8.62 1.79 19.44
C ASN A 330 -8.80 0.29 19.70
N TYR A 331 -8.39 -0.57 18.74
CA TYR A 331 -8.49 -2.03 18.87
C TYR A 331 -7.72 -2.56 20.10
N VAL A 332 -6.51 -2.05 20.33
CA VAL A 332 -5.67 -2.43 21.48
C VAL A 332 -5.96 -1.64 22.74
N GLY A 333 -7.00 -0.81 22.74
CA GLY A 333 -7.48 -0.09 23.92
C GLY A 333 -6.67 1.15 24.31
N ILE A 334 -5.85 1.70 23.41
CA ILE A 334 -5.16 2.97 23.59
C ILE A 334 -6.12 4.10 23.20
N LYS A 335 -6.63 4.84 24.22
CA LYS A 335 -7.66 5.88 24.02
C LYS A 335 -7.12 7.31 24.18
N ASP A 336 -5.90 7.44 24.70
CA ASP A 336 -5.35 8.74 25.06
C ASP A 336 -4.64 9.45 23.89
N TYR A 337 -4.74 8.87 22.68
CA TYR A 337 -4.24 9.50 21.47
C TYR A 337 -5.42 10.05 20.64
N GLU A 338 -5.56 11.36 20.65
CA GLU A 338 -6.52 12.08 19.83
C GLU A 338 -5.78 13.11 18.95
N ASP A 339 -6.10 13.16 17.69
CA ASP A 339 -5.58 14.13 16.73
C ASP A 339 -6.68 14.50 15.73
N ASP A 340 -7.33 15.63 15.97
CA ASP A 340 -8.44 16.13 15.15
C ASP A 340 -8.03 16.49 13.71
N SER A 341 -6.73 16.54 13.42
CA SER A 341 -6.22 16.77 12.06
C SER A 341 -6.23 15.52 11.19
N LEU A 342 -6.42 14.34 11.77
CA LEU A 342 -6.48 13.09 11.01
C LEU A 342 -7.82 12.97 10.27
N PRO A 343 -7.79 12.56 8.98
CA PRO A 343 -9.03 12.34 8.22
C PRO A 343 -9.73 11.04 8.59
N GLY A 344 -8.99 10.07 9.14
CA GLY A 344 -9.44 8.71 9.36
C GLY A 344 -10.32 8.53 10.60
N ARG A 345 -11.15 7.49 10.56
CA ARG A 345 -12.01 7.03 11.65
C ARG A 345 -11.73 5.57 12.00
N SER A 346 -11.93 5.23 13.26
CA SER A 346 -11.73 3.85 13.71
C SER A 346 -12.84 2.93 13.23
N PHE A 347 -12.47 1.84 12.54
CA PHE A 347 -13.34 0.71 12.25
C PHE A 347 -13.10 -0.51 13.18
N ALA A 348 -12.49 -0.30 14.35
CA ALA A 348 -12.20 -1.39 15.29
C ALA A 348 -13.46 -2.17 15.74
N ASN A 349 -14.61 -1.52 15.80
CA ASN A 349 -15.88 -2.19 16.08
C ASN A 349 -16.29 -3.12 14.92
N ALA A 350 -16.06 -2.73 13.67
CA ALA A 350 -16.29 -3.60 12.53
C ALA A 350 -15.45 -4.88 12.63
N LEU A 351 -14.16 -4.76 12.96
CA LEU A 351 -13.28 -5.92 13.19
C LEU A 351 -13.83 -6.87 14.25
N LYS A 352 -14.52 -6.36 15.25
CA LYS A 352 -15.14 -7.16 16.33
C LYS A 352 -16.57 -7.64 15.98
N GLY A 353 -17.06 -7.39 14.76
CA GLY A 353 -18.43 -7.71 14.35
C GLY A 353 -19.50 -6.88 15.07
N LEU A 354 -19.13 -5.73 15.63
CA LEU A 354 -20.01 -4.81 16.35
C LEU A 354 -20.49 -3.68 15.41
N PRO A 355 -21.66 -3.06 15.72
CA PRO A 355 -22.11 -1.86 15.00
C PRO A 355 -21.06 -0.74 15.08
N TYR A 356 -20.86 -0.05 13.98
CA TYR A 356 -20.01 1.14 13.91
C TYR A 356 -20.54 2.12 12.87
N GLU A 357 -20.18 3.39 13.02
CA GLU A 357 -20.50 4.42 12.04
C GLU A 357 -19.61 4.27 10.81
N GLN A 358 -20.22 4.11 9.65
CA GLN A 358 -19.52 3.92 8.38
C GLN A 358 -19.44 5.25 7.62
N ASP A 359 -18.30 5.50 7.00
CA ASP A 359 -18.25 6.51 5.97
C ASP A 359 -18.88 5.95 4.67
N ASP A 360 -19.71 6.76 4.01
CA ASP A 360 -20.32 6.41 2.74
C ASP A 360 -19.39 6.71 1.55
N LYS A 361 -18.27 7.36 1.79
CA LYS A 361 -17.27 7.75 0.81
C LYS A 361 -15.86 7.67 1.38
N ILE A 362 -14.90 7.40 0.49
CA ILE A 362 -13.47 7.50 0.78
C ILE A 362 -12.78 8.40 -0.23
N VAL A 363 -11.63 8.93 0.14
CA VAL A 363 -10.77 9.74 -0.71
C VAL A 363 -9.42 9.03 -0.91
N VAL A 364 -8.97 8.94 -2.16
CA VAL A 364 -7.63 8.50 -2.54
C VAL A 364 -7.00 9.61 -3.34
N LEU A 365 -5.73 9.87 -3.13
CA LEU A 365 -5.07 11.00 -3.78
C LEU A 365 -3.61 10.71 -4.09
N ASP A 366 -3.12 11.38 -5.10
CA ASP A 366 -1.69 11.48 -5.38
C ASP A 366 -1.35 12.96 -5.58
N GLU A 367 -0.34 13.45 -4.89
CA GLU A 367 0.05 14.85 -4.95
C GLU A 367 1.15 15.12 -5.99
N TYR A 368 1.78 14.06 -6.51
CA TYR A 368 2.62 14.18 -7.69
C TYR A 368 1.78 14.01 -8.97
N GLY A 369 1.70 15.04 -9.80
CA GLY A 369 0.76 15.07 -10.93
C GLY A 369 -0.69 15.18 -10.50
N PRO A 370 -1.04 16.14 -9.64
CA PRO A 370 -2.07 16.07 -8.62
C PRO A 370 -3.39 15.51 -9.13
N ASN A 371 -3.80 14.45 -8.48
CA ASN A 371 -4.94 13.62 -8.84
C ASN A 371 -5.70 13.22 -7.58
N ARG A 372 -6.94 13.64 -7.45
CA ARG A 372 -7.75 13.45 -6.24
C ARG A 372 -9.05 12.76 -6.60
N MET A 373 -9.34 11.66 -5.95
CA MET A 373 -10.50 10.83 -6.18
C MET A 373 -11.38 10.78 -4.93
N ILE A 374 -12.69 10.92 -5.14
CA ILE A 374 -13.71 10.56 -4.15
C ILE A 374 -14.55 9.40 -4.69
N ARG A 375 -14.81 8.42 -3.83
CA ARG A 375 -15.52 7.20 -4.19
C ARG A 375 -16.59 6.87 -3.16
N SER A 376 -17.79 6.63 -3.62
CA SER A 376 -18.86 5.91 -2.90
C SER A 376 -18.94 4.46 -3.38
N LYS A 377 -19.92 3.69 -2.91
CA LYS A 377 -20.21 2.36 -3.46
C LYS A 377 -20.72 2.41 -4.90
N GLU A 378 -21.37 3.52 -5.27
CA GLU A 378 -22.05 3.66 -6.56
C GLU A 378 -21.23 4.42 -7.60
N PHE A 379 -20.49 5.43 -7.18
CA PHE A 379 -19.79 6.34 -8.10
C PHE A 379 -18.36 6.61 -7.64
N LYS A 380 -17.50 6.79 -8.62
CA LYS A 380 -16.15 7.31 -8.47
C LYS A 380 -16.00 8.58 -9.30
N TYR A 381 -15.44 9.64 -8.70
CA TYR A 381 -15.09 10.88 -9.38
C TYR A 381 -13.63 11.19 -9.15
N ILE A 382 -12.91 11.53 -10.22
CA ILE A 382 -11.48 11.83 -10.21
C ILE A 382 -11.28 13.24 -10.73
N LYS A 383 -10.71 14.11 -9.89
CA LYS A 383 -10.32 15.46 -10.23
C LYS A 383 -8.84 15.50 -10.58
N ARG A 384 -8.51 16.01 -11.75
CA ARG A 384 -7.13 16.24 -12.20
C ARG A 384 -6.81 17.72 -12.21
N TYR A 385 -5.73 18.11 -11.58
CA TYR A 385 -5.29 19.50 -11.46
C TYR A 385 -4.19 19.80 -12.47
N PRO A 386 -4.11 21.05 -13.00
CA PRO A 386 -5.10 22.11 -12.80
C PRO A 386 -6.29 22.05 -13.79
N TYR A 387 -6.22 21.31 -14.89
CA TYR A 387 -7.13 21.49 -16.04
C TYR A 387 -7.88 20.21 -16.48
N GLY A 388 -7.75 19.12 -15.72
CA GLY A 388 -8.38 17.87 -16.13
C GLY A 388 -7.57 17.10 -17.22
N PRO A 389 -8.20 16.18 -18.00
CA PRO A 389 -9.62 15.87 -17.95
C PRO A 389 -10.02 15.15 -16.65
N ASP A 390 -11.17 15.56 -16.09
CA ASP A 390 -11.76 14.86 -14.97
C ASP A 390 -12.42 13.55 -15.46
N GLU A 391 -12.62 12.60 -14.52
CA GLU A 391 -13.23 11.32 -14.82
C GLU A 391 -14.35 11.00 -13.83
N MET A 392 -15.35 10.26 -14.29
CA MET A 392 -16.44 9.76 -13.46
C MET A 392 -16.89 8.38 -13.94
N TYR A 393 -17.08 7.46 -13.01
CA TYR A 393 -17.53 6.10 -13.29
C TYR A 393 -18.75 5.71 -12.46
N ASP A 394 -19.68 4.97 -13.07
CA ASP A 394 -20.81 4.30 -12.41
C ASP A 394 -20.39 2.88 -12.03
N LEU A 395 -20.00 2.67 -10.80
CA LEU A 395 -19.43 1.39 -10.33
C LEU A 395 -20.48 0.27 -10.19
N VAL A 396 -21.77 0.59 -10.28
CA VAL A 396 -22.85 -0.41 -10.25
C VAL A 396 -23.04 -1.03 -11.63
N ASN A 397 -23.03 -0.19 -12.68
CA ASN A 397 -23.27 -0.62 -14.06
C ASN A 397 -21.98 -0.84 -14.84
N ASP A 398 -20.86 -0.29 -14.39
CA ASP A 398 -19.53 -0.36 -14.98
C ASP A 398 -18.48 -0.58 -13.87
N PRO A 399 -18.50 -1.73 -13.18
CA PRO A 399 -17.57 -2.02 -12.07
C PRO A 399 -16.10 -2.08 -12.51
N ASP A 400 -15.87 -2.29 -13.79
CA ASP A 400 -14.53 -2.32 -14.40
C ASP A 400 -14.06 -0.96 -14.92
N GLU A 401 -14.81 0.13 -14.67
CA GLU A 401 -14.40 1.52 -14.98
C GLU A 401 -14.00 1.75 -16.46
N ARG A 402 -14.80 1.20 -17.39
CA ARG A 402 -14.53 1.29 -18.84
C ARG A 402 -15.09 2.55 -19.48
N ASN A 403 -16.10 3.17 -18.88
CA ASN A 403 -16.86 4.25 -19.49
C ASN A 403 -16.80 5.51 -18.64
N ASN A 404 -15.90 6.44 -19.01
CA ASN A 404 -15.90 7.76 -18.37
C ASN A 404 -17.17 8.54 -18.74
N LEU A 405 -18.06 8.71 -17.75
CA LEU A 405 -19.36 9.36 -17.92
C LEU A 405 -19.25 10.85 -18.27
N LEU A 406 -18.14 11.51 -17.96
CA LEU A 406 -17.94 12.93 -18.29
C LEU A 406 -17.73 13.18 -19.79
N LEU A 407 -17.52 12.13 -20.57
CA LEU A 407 -17.55 12.22 -22.03
C LEU A 407 -18.99 12.28 -22.58
N GLN A 408 -20.01 12.14 -21.72
CA GLN A 408 -21.43 12.17 -22.03
C GLN A 408 -22.10 13.35 -21.31
N ASP A 409 -22.95 14.12 -21.99
CA ASP A 409 -23.55 15.36 -21.45
C ASP A 409 -24.48 15.20 -20.21
N ASN A 410 -24.85 13.98 -19.83
CA ASN A 410 -25.93 13.71 -18.90
C ASN A 410 -25.56 13.62 -17.42
N HIS A 411 -24.28 13.76 -17.02
CA HIS A 411 -23.83 13.47 -15.65
C HIS A 411 -23.27 14.66 -14.88
N ASN A 412 -23.40 15.87 -15.43
CA ASN A 412 -22.84 17.10 -14.85
C ASN A 412 -23.29 17.37 -13.39
N LYS A 413 -24.53 17.01 -13.02
CA LYS A 413 -25.02 17.26 -11.66
C LYS A 413 -24.32 16.39 -10.62
N LYS A 414 -24.22 15.05 -10.86
CA LYS A 414 -23.58 14.13 -9.90
C LYS A 414 -22.09 14.39 -9.78
N ALA A 415 -21.41 14.65 -10.91
CA ALA A 415 -20.01 15.05 -10.91
C ALA A 415 -19.78 16.34 -10.10
N SER A 416 -20.67 17.33 -10.25
CA SER A 416 -20.60 18.59 -9.49
C SER A 416 -20.80 18.38 -7.98
N GLU A 417 -21.70 17.49 -7.57
CA GLU A 417 -21.91 17.10 -6.16
C GLU A 417 -20.63 16.45 -5.59
N LEU A 418 -20.10 15.42 -6.25
CA LEU A 418 -18.91 14.70 -5.80
C LEU A 418 -17.66 15.60 -5.79
N ARG A 419 -17.52 16.46 -6.78
CA ARG A 419 -16.46 17.47 -6.80
C ARG A 419 -16.55 18.41 -5.62
N TYR A 420 -17.73 18.92 -5.33
CA TYR A 420 -17.94 19.82 -4.18
C TYR A 420 -17.59 19.13 -2.84
N GLU A 421 -18.05 17.90 -2.65
CA GLU A 421 -17.73 17.10 -1.46
C GLU A 421 -16.23 16.84 -1.32
N LEU A 422 -15.55 16.50 -2.42
CA LEU A 422 -14.10 16.32 -2.46
C LEU A 422 -13.35 17.61 -2.08
N GLU A 423 -13.76 18.76 -2.62
CA GLU A 423 -13.15 20.05 -2.32
C GLU A 423 -13.39 20.47 -0.86
N VAL A 424 -14.60 20.21 -0.30
CA VAL A 424 -14.90 20.45 1.12
C VAL A 424 -14.01 19.58 2.02
N TRP A 425 -13.86 18.29 1.67
CA TRP A 425 -13.00 17.37 2.42
C TRP A 425 -11.54 17.81 2.38
N PHE A 426 -11.00 18.16 1.21
CA PHE A 426 -9.63 18.65 1.07
C PHE A 426 -9.39 19.95 1.82
N ASN A 427 -10.30 20.92 1.75
CA ASN A 427 -10.18 22.19 2.47
C ASN A 427 -10.08 22.00 4.01
N LYS A 428 -10.61 20.89 4.53
CA LYS A 428 -10.50 20.54 5.95
C LYS A 428 -9.14 19.97 6.31
N TYR A 429 -8.55 19.15 5.45
CA TYR A 429 -7.40 18.30 5.80
C TYR A 429 -6.08 18.69 5.13
N VAL A 430 -6.11 19.41 4.00
CA VAL A 430 -4.89 19.77 3.28
C VAL A 430 -4.04 20.74 4.07
N ASN A 431 -2.72 20.48 4.10
CA ASN A 431 -1.75 21.49 4.52
C ASN A 431 -1.41 22.38 3.32
N PRO A 432 -1.73 23.70 3.35
CA PRO A 432 -1.53 24.57 2.20
C PRO A 432 -0.07 24.79 1.80
N ASP A 433 0.89 24.48 2.69
CA ASP A 433 2.32 24.64 2.42
C ASP A 433 2.87 23.52 1.51
N ILE A 434 2.17 22.39 1.45
CA ILE A 434 2.57 21.20 0.69
C ILE A 434 1.41 20.68 -0.16
N ASP A 435 0.50 21.53 -0.58
CA ASP A 435 -0.60 21.20 -1.48
C ASP A 435 -0.07 20.96 -2.90
N GLY A 436 -0.04 19.69 -3.34
CA GLY A 436 0.47 19.31 -4.64
C GLY A 436 -0.25 19.95 -5.82
N ALA A 437 -1.51 20.41 -5.64
CA ALA A 437 -2.23 21.16 -6.67
C ALA A 437 -1.58 22.53 -7.00
N LYS A 438 -0.66 22.99 -6.17
CA LYS A 438 0.12 24.22 -6.37
C LYS A 438 1.54 23.95 -6.85
N GLU A 439 1.94 22.69 -6.92
CA GLU A 439 3.30 22.30 -7.31
C GLU A 439 3.40 22.06 -8.82
N ALA A 440 4.57 22.38 -9.37
CA ALA A 440 4.86 22.03 -10.76
C ALA A 440 5.23 20.56 -10.87
N VAL A 441 4.62 19.84 -11.82
CA VAL A 441 4.96 18.46 -12.12
C VAL A 441 6.20 18.42 -13.01
N TYR A 442 7.30 17.86 -12.49
CA TYR A 442 8.56 17.68 -13.23
C TYR A 442 9.35 16.49 -12.64
N GLY A 443 10.14 15.85 -13.46
CA GLY A 443 10.94 14.72 -13.01
C GLY A 443 10.12 13.50 -12.60
N SER A 444 10.73 12.59 -11.81
CA SER A 444 10.07 11.45 -11.20
C SER A 444 10.83 10.98 -9.96
N GLY A 445 10.08 10.51 -8.95
CA GLY A 445 10.65 10.13 -7.66
C GLY A 445 11.05 11.35 -6.82
N GLN A 446 10.59 11.35 -5.60
CA GLN A 446 10.85 12.43 -4.66
C GLN A 446 12.26 12.32 -4.06
N ILE A 447 12.99 13.42 -4.03
CA ILE A 447 14.39 13.51 -3.54
C ILE A 447 14.57 14.51 -2.41
N ASN A 448 13.52 15.29 -2.05
CA ASN A 448 13.54 16.29 -0.98
C ASN A 448 12.14 16.43 -0.38
N LEU A 449 11.97 17.29 0.60
CA LEU A 449 10.67 17.67 1.14
C LEU A 449 9.80 18.34 0.05
N ALA A 450 8.48 18.29 0.23
CA ALA A 450 7.52 18.86 -0.72
C ALA A 450 7.24 20.35 -0.43
N GLY A 451 6.78 21.04 -1.45
CA GLY A 451 6.24 22.40 -1.39
C GLY A 451 7.16 23.39 -0.66
N LEU A 452 6.58 24.22 0.18
CA LEU A 452 7.33 25.23 0.96
C LEU A 452 8.33 24.60 1.94
N TRP A 453 8.14 23.33 2.33
CA TRP A 453 9.08 22.62 3.21
C TRP A 453 10.44 22.34 2.53
N ALA A 454 10.48 22.30 1.20
CA ALA A 454 11.72 22.19 0.43
C ALA A 454 12.57 23.47 0.44
N LYS A 455 12.04 24.60 0.97
CA LYS A 455 12.74 25.89 1.08
C LYS A 455 13.34 26.40 -0.24
N GLY A 456 12.65 26.12 -1.34
CA GLY A 456 13.07 26.51 -2.70
C GLY A 456 14.03 25.53 -3.37
N GLU A 457 14.39 24.42 -2.73
CA GLU A 457 15.10 23.31 -3.39
C GLU A 457 14.15 22.45 -4.21
N VAL A 458 14.72 21.69 -5.16
CA VAL A 458 13.98 20.79 -6.03
C VAL A 458 13.48 19.58 -5.22
N SER A 459 12.18 19.29 -5.30
CA SER A 459 11.54 18.18 -4.58
C SER A 459 11.61 16.85 -5.32
N HIS A 460 11.69 16.85 -6.67
CA HIS A 460 11.68 15.64 -7.52
C HIS A 460 12.91 15.57 -8.40
N SER A 461 13.33 14.35 -8.75
CA SER A 461 14.48 14.14 -9.62
C SER A 461 14.13 14.48 -11.08
N CYS A 462 15.05 15.21 -11.74
CA CYS A 462 14.95 15.56 -13.17
C CYS A 462 15.82 14.67 -14.06
N ASP A 463 16.23 13.50 -13.59
CA ASP A 463 17.10 12.60 -14.32
C ASP A 463 16.50 12.08 -15.63
N ASP A 464 17.35 11.60 -16.52
CA ASP A 464 17.04 11.21 -17.90
C ASP A 464 16.00 10.10 -18.09
N TYR A 465 15.56 9.42 -17.01
CA TYR A 465 14.53 8.40 -17.05
C TYR A 465 13.23 8.85 -17.73
N ILE A 466 12.90 10.14 -17.64
CA ILE A 466 11.73 10.73 -18.32
C ILE A 466 12.05 11.14 -19.77
N LYS A 467 13.30 11.48 -20.08
CA LYS A 467 13.70 11.84 -21.45
C LYS A 467 13.56 10.68 -22.42
N GLU A 468 13.65 9.44 -21.95
CA GLU A 468 13.49 8.23 -22.76
C GLU A 468 12.03 7.85 -23.02
N SER A 469 11.06 8.38 -22.26
CA SER A 469 9.65 8.21 -22.59
C SER A 469 9.31 9.11 -23.78
N LYS A 470 9.26 8.55 -24.98
CA LYS A 470 8.97 9.29 -26.24
C LYS A 470 7.61 10.02 -26.24
N ASN A 471 6.78 9.80 -25.25
CA ASN A 471 5.44 10.38 -25.12
C ASN A 471 5.33 11.43 -23.99
N TYR A 472 6.35 11.63 -23.18
CA TYR A 472 6.33 12.66 -22.17
C TYR A 472 6.47 14.04 -22.83
N LYS A 473 5.37 14.72 -23.00
CA LYS A 473 5.38 16.17 -23.21
C LYS A 473 5.18 16.79 -21.84
N PRO A 474 6.22 17.45 -21.27
CA PRO A 474 5.98 18.25 -20.07
C PRO A 474 4.82 19.18 -20.39
N TYR A 475 3.83 19.27 -19.48
CA TYR A 475 2.79 20.28 -19.60
C TYR A 475 3.50 21.63 -19.64
N ASN A 476 3.70 22.16 -20.85
CA ASN A 476 4.21 23.51 -21.03
C ASN A 476 3.12 24.45 -20.52
N LEU A 477 3.24 24.87 -19.27
CA LEU A 477 2.58 26.07 -18.77
C LEU A 477 3.13 27.24 -19.60
N LYS A 478 2.43 27.60 -20.67
CA LYS A 478 2.54 28.91 -21.33
C LYS A 478 1.41 29.77 -20.86
#